data_e4b6c246bdc45d379be99863ea701bb4
#
_entry.id   e4b6c246bdc45d379be99863ea701bb4
#
_cell.length_a   1.000
_cell.length_b   1.000
_cell.length_c   1.000
_cell.angle_alpha   90.00
_cell.angle_beta   90.00
_cell.angle_gamma   90.00
#
_symmetry.space_group_name_H-M   'P 1'
#
loop_
_entity.id
_entity.type
_entity.pdbx_description
1 polymer ?
#
loop_
_entity_poly.entity_id
_entity_poly.type
_entity_poly.pdbx_seq_one_letter_code
_entity_poly.pdbx_strand_id
1 'polypeptide(L)'
;MSVLAQRPQKPVLYGKHWVAVTGKPIAATAGAMIFQKGGNAVDAACAMIAATSTMWDTLSWGGETQALIHNPKTGKVIGINALGVAPTGATSEFYKSKNLPYAPEYGPLSAVTPGTPGGIFVMLAEYGKLSLKDVLAPSIEMADGYPMDAGTANAVERQKSWLKQWKYSREVMLPHTGRDREGPIEGEIFRQPNLAATLRKLVDAEQEALKAGKNRKESIMAAYDRFYTGDIAKEFVRGSQEEGALITEADLAKWKVKIEEPERVNYKGIDVYKLTFWTQGPAMLQALNILEGFDLKSMGYNSPKYINTVYQAMSLAFADRDFYYGDPAFPPVEPGAGLLSKDYARERAKMINPDKNDPAIKPGDPYPFQKATNPFKELLDSWKVVPAERQTQAPPGTMALDPGLEFPDKSFYGGTTSVQAADSEGWVVSVTPSGGWIPAVVAGRTGIGLSQRAQSFVMNAADGPYNVIEPGKQPRVTLTPTLALKDGKPYLAFSVQGGDSQDQNLLQFFLNTVEFGMNVQQASEAPNINSFQMRSSFGAHEIRPGRILLANSTPQNVRDELIKMGYTLTFEDRTSGPITAIWFDQKHRTMWGGASNYGDDYGIAW
;
A
#
# COMPACT_ATOMS: atom_id res chain seq x y z
N MET A 1 26.52 24.58 7.69
CA MET A 1 27.20 23.74 6.69
C MET A 1 26.11 23.09 5.86
N SER A 2 26.10 23.29 4.55
CA SER A 2 25.20 22.59 3.65
C SER A 2 25.49 21.10 3.81
N VAL A 3 24.50 20.33 4.28
CA VAL A 3 24.57 18.87 4.18
C VAL A 3 24.66 18.59 2.69
N LEU A 4 25.85 18.20 2.22
CA LEU A 4 26.02 17.68 0.86
C LEU A 4 25.18 16.43 0.81
N ALA A 5 23.93 16.58 0.33
CA ALA A 5 23.08 15.46 0.05
C ALA A 5 23.88 14.53 -0.87
N GLN A 6 23.98 13.26 -0.50
CA GLN A 6 24.65 12.24 -1.29
C GLN A 6 24.13 12.35 -2.73
N ARG A 7 25.01 12.36 -3.72
CA ARG A 7 24.59 12.43 -5.12
C ARG A 7 23.65 11.26 -5.41
N PRO A 8 22.42 11.52 -5.91
CA PRO A 8 21.49 10.43 -6.19
C PRO A 8 22.08 9.45 -7.20
N GLN A 9 21.75 8.18 -7.06
CA GLN A 9 22.18 7.13 -7.99
C GLN A 9 21.41 7.19 -9.31
N LYS A 10 20.13 7.55 -9.24
CA LYS A 10 19.29 7.76 -10.43
C LYS A 10 19.12 9.25 -10.71
N PRO A 11 18.98 9.64 -11.98
CA PRO A 11 18.69 11.03 -12.35
C PRO A 11 17.26 11.42 -11.96
N VAL A 12 17.03 12.71 -11.72
CA VAL A 12 15.68 13.29 -11.70
C VAL A 12 15.07 13.18 -13.09
N LEU A 13 13.82 12.79 -13.18
CA LEU A 13 13.05 12.76 -14.42
C LEU A 13 12.37 14.11 -14.63
N TYR A 14 12.67 14.81 -15.70
CA TYR A 14 12.08 16.11 -16.01
C TYR A 14 11.04 15.98 -17.13
N GLY A 15 9.77 16.24 -16.81
CA GLY A 15 8.66 16.21 -17.75
C GLY A 15 8.00 17.57 -17.92
N LYS A 16 7.61 17.90 -19.14
CA LYS A 16 6.79 19.07 -19.47
C LYS A 16 5.33 18.67 -19.70
N HIS A 17 5.12 17.52 -20.31
CA HIS A 17 3.79 17.07 -20.73
C HIS A 17 3.21 16.02 -19.79
N TRP A 18 4.03 15.09 -19.34
CA TRP A 18 3.60 14.05 -18.40
C TRP A 18 4.79 13.35 -17.72
N VAL A 19 4.48 12.68 -16.61
CA VAL A 19 5.39 11.81 -15.87
C VAL A 19 4.65 10.55 -15.45
N ALA A 20 5.28 9.38 -15.65
CA ALA A 20 4.82 8.07 -15.20
C ALA A 20 5.92 7.39 -14.40
N VAL A 21 5.66 6.99 -13.14
CA VAL A 21 6.64 6.32 -12.26
C VAL A 21 5.96 5.16 -11.54
N THR A 22 6.61 4.00 -11.49
CA THR A 22 6.09 2.81 -10.80
C THR A 22 7.20 1.81 -10.47
N GLY A 23 6.85 0.67 -9.83
CA GLY A 23 7.79 -0.35 -9.34
C GLY A 23 8.51 -1.16 -10.42
N LYS A 24 8.08 -1.12 -11.70
CA LYS A 24 8.69 -1.92 -12.78
C LYS A 24 8.88 -1.10 -14.07
N PRO A 25 10.03 -1.23 -14.76
CA PRO A 25 10.30 -0.51 -16.00
C PRO A 25 9.26 -0.73 -17.10
N ILE A 26 8.85 -1.99 -17.33
CA ILE A 26 7.85 -2.32 -18.36
C ILE A 26 6.49 -1.70 -18.01
N ALA A 27 6.12 -1.67 -16.73
CA ALA A 27 4.87 -1.05 -16.32
C ALA A 27 4.91 0.48 -16.47
N ALA A 28 6.04 1.14 -16.19
CA ALA A 28 6.22 2.56 -16.50
C ALA A 28 6.09 2.84 -18.01
N THR A 29 6.61 1.93 -18.84
CA THR A 29 6.45 1.99 -20.30
C THR A 29 4.98 1.89 -20.71
N ALA A 30 4.19 1.01 -20.07
CA ALA A 30 2.73 0.93 -20.32
C ALA A 30 2.05 2.29 -20.07
N GLY A 31 2.38 2.99 -18.98
CA GLY A 31 1.89 4.35 -18.71
C GLY A 31 2.27 5.35 -19.79
N ALA A 32 3.54 5.33 -20.25
CA ALA A 32 4.01 6.17 -21.33
C ALA A 32 3.28 5.91 -22.65
N MET A 33 3.03 4.64 -22.99
CA MET A 33 2.25 4.26 -24.20
C MET A 33 0.83 4.84 -24.15
N ILE A 34 0.21 4.89 -22.99
CA ILE A 34 -1.14 5.46 -22.80
C ILE A 34 -1.13 6.98 -22.98
N PHE A 35 -0.14 7.68 -22.43
CA PHE A 35 0.04 9.12 -22.71
C PHE A 35 0.26 9.40 -24.19
N GLN A 36 1.04 8.58 -24.89
CA GLN A 36 1.26 8.69 -26.34
C GLN A 36 -0.04 8.53 -27.16
N LYS A 37 -0.99 7.73 -26.67
CA LYS A 37 -2.32 7.56 -27.27
C LYS A 37 -3.29 8.72 -26.95
N GLY A 38 -2.87 9.72 -26.18
CA GLY A 38 -3.71 10.86 -25.78
C GLY A 38 -4.53 10.63 -24.50
N GLY A 39 -4.22 9.60 -23.73
CA GLY A 39 -4.77 9.39 -22.40
C GLY A 39 -4.31 10.45 -21.42
N ASN A 40 -5.08 10.64 -20.32
CA ASN A 40 -4.69 11.50 -19.20
C ASN A 40 -3.95 10.68 -18.13
N ALA A 41 -3.55 11.33 -17.03
CA ALA A 41 -2.83 10.65 -15.95
C ALA A 41 -3.64 9.51 -15.29
N VAL A 42 -4.98 9.56 -15.32
CA VAL A 42 -5.81 8.47 -14.80
C VAL A 42 -5.76 7.24 -15.72
N ASP A 43 -5.84 7.42 -17.04
CA ASP A 43 -5.69 6.33 -18.01
C ASP A 43 -4.32 5.67 -17.86
N ALA A 44 -3.26 6.48 -17.75
CA ALA A 44 -1.88 6.00 -17.58
C ALA A 44 -1.70 5.23 -16.25
N ALA A 45 -2.26 5.75 -15.15
CA ALA A 45 -2.23 5.07 -13.86
C ALA A 45 -2.97 3.72 -13.92
N CYS A 46 -4.15 3.66 -14.54
CA CYS A 46 -4.90 2.41 -14.73
C CYS A 46 -4.09 1.37 -15.53
N ALA A 47 -3.41 1.79 -16.60
CA ALA A 47 -2.56 0.89 -17.38
C ALA A 47 -1.34 0.39 -16.60
N MET A 48 -0.71 1.26 -15.78
CA MET A 48 0.40 0.86 -14.91
C MET A 48 -0.06 -0.11 -13.81
N ILE A 49 -1.23 0.10 -13.19
CA ILE A 49 -1.81 -0.84 -12.23
C ILE A 49 -2.08 -2.19 -12.89
N ALA A 50 -2.69 -2.20 -14.07
CA ALA A 50 -2.95 -3.41 -14.82
C ALA A 50 -1.66 -4.16 -15.19
N ALA A 51 -0.62 -3.43 -15.62
CA ALA A 51 0.68 -3.99 -15.97
C ALA A 51 1.39 -4.60 -14.75
N THR A 52 1.49 -3.86 -13.63
CA THR A 52 2.11 -4.35 -12.39
C THR A 52 1.38 -5.56 -11.83
N SER A 53 0.02 -5.58 -11.90
CA SER A 53 -0.79 -6.73 -11.50
C SER A 53 -0.53 -7.97 -12.38
N THR A 54 -0.30 -7.77 -13.68
CA THR A 54 0.01 -8.85 -14.62
C THR A 54 1.44 -9.38 -14.42
N MET A 55 2.36 -8.51 -14.02
CA MET A 55 3.75 -8.87 -13.73
C MET A 55 3.97 -9.46 -12.33
N TRP A 56 2.95 -9.51 -11.48
CA TRP A 56 3.08 -9.93 -10.08
C TRP A 56 4.06 -9.06 -9.28
N ASP A 57 4.08 -7.77 -9.57
CA ASP A 57 4.91 -6.80 -8.85
C ASP A 57 4.33 -6.51 -7.46
N THR A 58 4.47 -7.48 -6.56
CA THR A 58 3.93 -7.47 -5.18
C THR A 58 2.41 -7.25 -5.10
N LEU A 59 1.70 -7.53 -6.18
CA LEU A 59 0.24 -7.60 -6.27
C LEU A 59 -0.18 -8.52 -7.41
N SER A 60 -1.48 -8.80 -7.49
CA SER A 60 -2.13 -9.44 -8.63
C SER A 60 -3.50 -8.83 -8.90
N TRP A 61 -4.17 -9.30 -9.93
CA TRP A 61 -5.50 -8.82 -10.32
C TRP A 61 -6.59 -9.05 -9.26
N GLY A 62 -6.42 -9.98 -8.33
CA GLY A 62 -7.34 -10.18 -7.20
C GLY A 62 -7.01 -9.36 -5.96
N GLY A 63 -6.02 -8.49 -6.04
CA GLY A 63 -5.63 -7.56 -4.99
C GLY A 63 -6.59 -6.38 -4.84
N GLU A 64 -6.06 -5.27 -4.35
CA GLU A 64 -6.78 -4.03 -4.07
C GLU A 64 -6.09 -2.81 -4.65
N THR A 65 -6.88 -1.74 -4.91
CA THR A 65 -6.39 -0.46 -5.42
C THR A 65 -6.87 0.69 -4.54
N GLN A 66 -5.93 1.47 -4.05
CA GLN A 66 -6.15 2.66 -3.25
C GLN A 66 -5.49 3.84 -3.94
N ALA A 67 -6.29 4.84 -4.31
CA ALA A 67 -5.79 5.99 -5.06
C ALA A 67 -6.25 7.32 -4.49
N LEU A 68 -5.41 8.33 -4.66
CA LEU A 68 -5.76 9.73 -4.57
C LEU A 68 -5.63 10.34 -5.96
N ILE A 69 -6.65 11.10 -6.38
CA ILE A 69 -6.72 11.75 -7.69
C ILE A 69 -6.96 13.24 -7.49
N HIS A 70 -6.03 14.10 -7.95
CA HIS A 70 -6.34 15.51 -8.12
C HIS A 70 -7.08 15.70 -9.43
N ASN A 71 -8.30 16.25 -9.34
CA ASN A 71 -9.13 16.56 -10.49
C ASN A 71 -9.01 18.06 -10.85
N PRO A 72 -8.33 18.44 -11.94
CA PRO A 72 -8.10 19.82 -12.30
C PRO A 72 -9.38 20.58 -12.66
N LYS A 73 -10.46 19.88 -13.03
CA LYS A 73 -11.74 20.51 -13.38
C LYS A 73 -12.47 21.05 -12.15
N THR A 74 -12.23 20.45 -10.98
CA THR A 74 -12.89 20.82 -9.72
C THR A 74 -11.94 21.38 -8.69
N GLY A 75 -10.63 21.21 -8.87
CA GLY A 75 -9.58 21.51 -7.88
C GLY A 75 -9.60 20.59 -6.65
N LYS A 76 -10.41 19.54 -6.65
CA LYS A 76 -10.55 18.62 -5.51
C LYS A 76 -9.60 17.44 -5.61
N VAL A 77 -9.18 16.94 -4.46
CA VAL A 77 -8.58 15.61 -4.31
C VAL A 77 -9.68 14.62 -3.98
N ILE A 78 -9.67 13.49 -4.67
CA ILE A 78 -10.68 12.42 -4.60
C ILE A 78 -10.00 11.15 -4.11
N GLY A 79 -10.60 10.45 -3.15
CA GLY A 79 -10.19 9.13 -2.71
C GLY A 79 -10.90 8.02 -3.49
N ILE A 80 -10.15 7.00 -3.89
CA ILE A 80 -10.68 5.75 -4.45
C ILE A 80 -10.40 4.64 -3.45
N ASN A 81 -11.47 4.05 -2.94
CA ASN A 81 -11.42 2.89 -2.05
C ASN A 81 -11.91 1.66 -2.82
N ALA A 82 -10.97 0.91 -3.35
CA ALA A 82 -11.20 -0.38 -3.96
C ALA A 82 -10.51 -1.50 -3.14
N LEU A 83 -10.66 -1.44 -1.81
CA LEU A 83 -10.26 -2.50 -0.90
C LEU A 83 -11.35 -3.57 -0.84
N GLY A 84 -10.94 -4.82 -0.82
CA GLY A 84 -11.84 -5.95 -0.58
C GLY A 84 -12.40 -5.98 0.84
N VAL A 85 -13.47 -6.76 1.01
CA VAL A 85 -14.13 -6.98 2.31
C VAL A 85 -14.02 -8.44 2.73
N ALA A 86 -14.10 -8.71 4.01
CA ALA A 86 -14.18 -10.06 4.56
C ALA A 86 -15.39 -10.80 3.96
N PRO A 87 -15.22 -12.02 3.41
CA PRO A 87 -16.33 -12.83 2.93
C PRO A 87 -17.34 -13.14 4.03
N THR A 88 -18.58 -13.45 3.65
CA THR A 88 -19.67 -13.76 4.61
C THR A 88 -19.31 -14.86 5.60
N GLY A 89 -18.49 -15.84 5.22
CA GLY A 89 -18.02 -16.91 6.11
C GLY A 89 -16.85 -16.57 7.02
N ALA A 90 -16.23 -15.39 6.87
CA ALA A 90 -15.01 -15.02 7.59
C ALA A 90 -15.36 -14.31 8.91
N THR A 91 -15.57 -15.08 9.96
CA THR A 91 -15.84 -14.57 11.33
C THR A 91 -14.74 -14.97 12.30
N SER A 92 -14.62 -14.25 13.41
CA SER A 92 -13.67 -14.57 14.48
C SER A 92 -13.87 -16.02 14.99
N GLU A 93 -15.13 -16.44 15.13
CA GLU A 93 -15.52 -17.79 15.58
C GLU A 93 -15.07 -18.85 14.56
N PHE A 94 -15.20 -18.57 13.25
CA PHE A 94 -14.72 -19.48 12.19
C PHE A 94 -13.23 -19.74 12.35
N TYR A 95 -12.40 -18.69 12.43
CA TYR A 95 -10.94 -18.88 12.56
C TYR A 95 -10.58 -19.57 13.88
N LYS A 96 -11.21 -19.21 14.99
CA LYS A 96 -11.00 -19.90 16.28
C LYS A 96 -11.38 -21.38 16.22
N SER A 97 -12.46 -21.74 15.50
CA SER A 97 -12.87 -23.14 15.31
C SER A 97 -11.85 -23.99 14.53
N LYS A 98 -11.00 -23.31 13.75
CA LYS A 98 -9.87 -23.92 13.01
C LYS A 98 -8.54 -23.90 13.78
N ASN A 99 -8.56 -23.49 15.05
CA ASN A 99 -7.37 -23.25 15.87
C ASN A 99 -6.42 -22.21 15.26
N LEU A 100 -6.97 -21.21 14.57
CA LEU A 100 -6.24 -20.09 13.98
C LEU A 100 -6.45 -18.86 14.86
N PRO A 101 -5.43 -18.41 15.61
CA PRO A 101 -5.54 -17.21 16.45
C PRO A 101 -5.65 -15.93 15.62
N TYR A 102 -5.22 -15.96 14.34
CA TYR A 102 -5.28 -14.90 13.34
C TYR A 102 -5.68 -15.49 12.00
N ALA A 103 -6.11 -14.66 11.04
CA ALA A 103 -6.22 -15.08 9.66
C ALA A 103 -4.82 -15.43 9.11
N PRO A 104 -4.66 -16.52 8.35
CA PRO A 104 -3.36 -16.93 7.82
C PRO A 104 -2.69 -15.86 6.96
N GLU A 105 -1.37 -15.81 6.94
CA GLU A 105 -0.63 -14.89 6.05
C GLU A 105 -0.81 -15.25 4.57
N TYR A 106 -0.95 -16.53 4.27
CA TYR A 106 -1.08 -17.07 2.91
C TYR A 106 -2.21 -18.08 2.83
N GLY A 107 -2.62 -18.36 1.61
CA GLY A 107 -3.60 -19.39 1.32
C GLY A 107 -5.04 -18.88 1.19
N PRO A 108 -5.99 -19.77 0.95
CA PRO A 108 -7.36 -19.39 0.59
C PRO A 108 -8.13 -18.70 1.71
N LEU A 109 -7.79 -18.97 2.98
CA LEU A 109 -8.45 -18.37 4.16
C LEU A 109 -7.94 -16.95 4.47
N SER A 110 -6.90 -16.47 3.80
CA SER A 110 -6.43 -15.08 3.92
C SER A 110 -7.14 -14.13 2.94
N ALA A 111 -8.01 -14.66 2.06
CA ALA A 111 -8.61 -13.88 0.98
C ALA A 111 -9.74 -12.96 1.45
N VAL A 112 -9.73 -11.73 0.91
CA VAL A 112 -10.88 -10.81 0.86
C VAL A 112 -11.38 -10.69 -0.58
N THR A 113 -12.53 -10.06 -0.81
CA THR A 113 -13.04 -9.85 -2.17
C THR A 113 -12.05 -9.06 -3.02
N PRO A 114 -11.89 -9.37 -4.33
CA PRO A 114 -10.96 -8.68 -5.22
C PRO A 114 -11.38 -7.23 -5.47
N GLY A 115 -10.46 -6.29 -5.36
CA GLY A 115 -10.73 -4.87 -5.54
C GLY A 115 -10.06 -4.24 -6.77
N THR A 116 -8.89 -4.74 -7.20
CA THR A 116 -8.10 -4.13 -8.27
C THR A 116 -8.88 -3.94 -9.57
N PRO A 117 -9.63 -4.92 -10.11
CA PRO A 117 -10.40 -4.71 -11.34
C PRO A 117 -11.42 -3.60 -11.21
N GLY A 118 -12.17 -3.60 -10.09
CA GLY A 118 -13.18 -2.57 -9.81
C GLY A 118 -12.57 -1.17 -9.72
N GLY A 119 -11.42 -1.05 -9.05
CA GLY A 119 -10.66 0.20 -8.96
C GLY A 119 -10.29 0.74 -10.34
N ILE A 120 -9.71 -0.10 -11.20
CA ILE A 120 -9.37 0.27 -12.59
C ILE A 120 -10.62 0.73 -13.35
N PHE A 121 -11.71 -0.03 -13.32
CA PHE A 121 -12.92 0.28 -14.08
C PHE A 121 -13.55 1.60 -13.61
N VAL A 122 -13.68 1.82 -12.30
CA VAL A 122 -14.30 3.04 -11.76
C VAL A 122 -13.42 4.26 -12.02
N MET A 123 -12.10 4.17 -11.78
CA MET A 123 -11.17 5.28 -12.08
C MET A 123 -11.24 5.64 -13.56
N LEU A 124 -11.18 4.67 -14.44
CA LEU A 124 -11.22 4.86 -15.88
C LEU A 124 -12.56 5.44 -16.32
N ALA A 125 -13.68 4.87 -15.86
CA ALA A 125 -15.03 5.29 -16.24
C ALA A 125 -15.33 6.73 -15.83
N GLU A 126 -14.94 7.14 -14.60
CA GLU A 126 -15.24 8.44 -14.03
C GLU A 126 -14.28 9.54 -14.49
N TYR A 127 -12.98 9.23 -14.63
CA TYR A 127 -11.92 10.25 -14.76
C TYR A 127 -11.01 10.07 -15.97
N GLY A 128 -11.01 8.90 -16.61
CA GLY A 128 -10.21 8.63 -17.80
C GLY A 128 -10.83 9.16 -19.09
N LYS A 129 -10.07 9.10 -20.17
CA LYS A 129 -10.44 9.52 -21.53
C LYS A 129 -10.55 8.34 -22.52
N LEU A 130 -9.69 7.33 -22.36
CA LEU A 130 -9.56 6.22 -23.28
C LEU A 130 -10.56 5.09 -23.01
N SER A 131 -10.64 4.14 -23.92
CA SER A 131 -11.40 2.91 -23.76
C SER A 131 -10.69 1.91 -22.85
N LEU A 132 -11.44 0.97 -22.25
CA LEU A 132 -10.84 -0.13 -21.50
C LEU A 132 -9.92 -0.97 -22.40
N LYS A 133 -10.32 -1.17 -23.67
CA LYS A 133 -9.51 -1.86 -24.68
C LYS A 133 -8.12 -1.23 -24.81
N ASP A 134 -8.04 0.10 -24.91
CA ASP A 134 -6.74 0.80 -25.06
C ASP A 134 -5.89 0.68 -23.80
N VAL A 135 -6.51 0.85 -22.63
CA VAL A 135 -5.82 0.84 -21.33
C VAL A 135 -5.33 -0.55 -20.96
N LEU A 136 -6.07 -1.62 -21.29
CA LEU A 136 -5.67 -2.99 -21.00
C LEU A 136 -4.76 -3.61 -22.07
N ALA A 137 -4.59 -2.98 -23.25
CA ALA A 137 -3.80 -3.54 -24.34
C ALA A 137 -2.37 -3.95 -23.91
N PRO A 138 -1.58 -3.12 -23.19
CA PRO A 138 -0.25 -3.52 -22.73
C PRO A 138 -0.29 -4.74 -21.80
N SER A 139 -1.26 -4.82 -20.89
CA SER A 139 -1.39 -5.93 -19.95
C SER A 139 -1.82 -7.23 -20.63
N ILE A 140 -2.65 -7.16 -21.66
CA ILE A 140 -3.03 -8.33 -22.47
C ILE A 140 -1.82 -8.85 -23.22
N GLU A 141 -1.01 -7.98 -23.82
CA GLU A 141 0.23 -8.35 -24.49
C GLU A 141 1.23 -9.00 -23.51
N MET A 142 1.37 -8.44 -22.30
CA MET A 142 2.19 -9.03 -21.23
C MET A 142 1.66 -10.42 -20.79
N ALA A 143 0.35 -10.59 -20.69
CA ALA A 143 -0.24 -11.89 -20.34
C ALA A 143 -0.05 -12.94 -21.46
N ASP A 144 0.01 -12.52 -22.71
CA ASP A 144 0.42 -13.39 -23.84
C ASP A 144 1.91 -13.77 -23.78
N GLY A 145 2.75 -12.93 -23.18
CA GLY A 145 4.15 -13.24 -22.90
C GLY A 145 5.02 -12.01 -22.71
N TYR A 146 5.77 -11.97 -21.63
CA TYR A 146 6.77 -10.93 -21.36
C TYR A 146 8.04 -11.54 -20.76
N PRO A 147 9.20 -10.90 -20.92
CA PRO A 147 10.43 -11.37 -20.30
C PRO A 147 10.35 -11.22 -18.77
N MET A 148 10.50 -12.35 -18.05
CA MET A 148 10.43 -12.39 -16.60
C MET A 148 11.63 -11.68 -15.96
N ASP A 149 11.41 -10.82 -14.98
CA ASP A 149 12.47 -10.20 -14.21
C ASP A 149 13.05 -11.15 -13.14
N ALA A 150 14.31 -10.93 -12.77
CA ALA A 150 15.02 -11.76 -11.79
C ALA A 150 14.36 -11.78 -10.40
N GLY A 151 13.83 -10.63 -9.97
CA GLY A 151 13.21 -10.49 -8.65
C GLY A 151 11.98 -11.39 -8.51
N THR A 152 11.06 -11.31 -9.47
CA THR A 152 9.84 -12.13 -9.52
C THR A 152 10.16 -13.59 -9.75
N ALA A 153 11.08 -13.93 -10.69
CA ALA A 153 11.51 -15.30 -10.94
C ALA A 153 12.05 -15.98 -9.67
N ASN A 154 12.89 -15.28 -8.91
CA ASN A 154 13.45 -15.78 -7.67
C ASN A 154 12.42 -15.81 -6.52
N ALA A 155 11.45 -14.90 -6.48
CA ALA A 155 10.36 -14.96 -5.52
C ALA A 155 9.49 -16.20 -5.72
N VAL A 156 9.11 -16.50 -6.97
CA VAL A 156 8.39 -17.74 -7.33
C VAL A 156 9.17 -18.98 -6.90
N GLU A 157 10.45 -19.06 -7.24
CA GLU A 157 11.27 -20.24 -6.91
C GLU A 157 11.39 -20.44 -5.39
N ARG A 158 11.63 -19.37 -4.62
CA ARG A 158 11.67 -19.46 -3.14
C ARG A 158 10.36 -19.92 -2.53
N GLN A 159 9.24 -19.64 -3.17
CA GLN A 159 7.90 -19.94 -2.66
C GLN A 159 7.26 -21.17 -3.32
N LYS A 160 8.02 -21.93 -4.11
CA LYS A 160 7.49 -23.08 -4.86
C LYS A 160 6.81 -24.15 -3.99
N SER A 161 7.25 -24.35 -2.75
CA SER A 161 6.64 -25.29 -1.82
C SER A 161 5.19 -24.91 -1.46
N TRP A 162 4.91 -23.62 -1.32
CA TRP A 162 3.55 -23.10 -1.15
C TRP A 162 2.75 -23.21 -2.44
N LEU A 163 3.30 -22.76 -3.56
CA LEU A 163 2.63 -22.74 -4.86
C LEU A 163 2.21 -24.13 -5.34
N LYS A 164 2.98 -25.17 -4.99
CA LYS A 164 2.65 -26.58 -5.28
C LYS A 164 1.38 -27.09 -4.60
N GLN A 165 0.99 -26.50 -3.46
CA GLN A 165 -0.19 -26.91 -2.72
C GLN A 165 -1.49 -26.53 -3.43
N TRP A 166 -1.45 -25.52 -4.29
CA TRP A 166 -2.62 -24.99 -4.99
C TRP A 166 -2.53 -25.29 -6.48
N LYS A 167 -3.51 -26.02 -6.98
CA LYS A 167 -3.55 -26.55 -8.35
C LYS A 167 -3.27 -25.47 -9.40
N TYR A 168 -4.04 -24.40 -9.38
CA TYR A 168 -3.97 -23.35 -10.41
C TYR A 168 -2.74 -22.46 -10.24
N SER A 169 -2.27 -22.25 -9.02
CA SER A 169 -1.04 -21.51 -8.76
C SER A 169 0.19 -22.27 -9.29
N ARG A 170 0.23 -23.58 -9.08
CA ARG A 170 1.26 -24.44 -9.64
C ARG A 170 1.28 -24.39 -11.17
N GLU A 171 0.10 -24.49 -11.80
CA GLU A 171 -0.03 -24.45 -13.27
C GLU A 171 0.48 -23.14 -13.87
N VAL A 172 0.24 -22.00 -13.22
CA VAL A 172 0.66 -20.69 -13.72
C VAL A 172 2.12 -20.40 -13.39
N MET A 173 2.53 -20.63 -12.13
CA MET A 173 3.79 -20.13 -11.59
C MET A 173 4.98 -21.07 -11.75
N LEU A 174 4.75 -22.38 -11.94
CA LEU A 174 5.81 -23.38 -11.99
C LEU A 174 5.92 -24.03 -13.38
N PRO A 175 6.37 -23.30 -14.42
CA PRO A 175 6.44 -23.81 -15.80
C PRO A 175 7.42 -24.98 -15.97
N HIS A 176 8.35 -25.17 -15.02
CA HIS A 176 9.39 -26.20 -15.06
C HIS A 176 9.20 -27.27 -13.99
N THR A 177 7.94 -27.56 -13.60
CA THR A 177 7.62 -28.58 -12.58
C THR A 177 8.43 -29.87 -12.80
N GLY A 178 9.07 -30.37 -11.73
CA GLY A 178 9.88 -31.59 -11.73
C GLY A 178 11.35 -31.39 -12.13
N ARG A 179 11.79 -30.16 -12.39
CA ARG A 179 13.22 -29.81 -12.56
C ARG A 179 13.79 -29.25 -11.25
N ASP A 180 15.12 -29.06 -11.18
CA ASP A 180 15.79 -28.49 -10.00
C ASP A 180 15.22 -27.10 -9.68
N ARG A 181 15.11 -26.25 -10.70
CA ARG A 181 14.36 -24.99 -10.66
C ARG A 181 13.00 -25.19 -11.34
N GLU A 182 11.93 -24.97 -10.60
CA GLU A 182 10.55 -25.16 -11.10
C GLU A 182 9.87 -23.84 -11.47
N GLY A 183 10.28 -22.72 -10.87
CA GLY A 183 9.85 -21.38 -11.25
C GLY A 183 10.47 -20.91 -12.56
N PRO A 184 9.97 -19.80 -13.13
CA PRO A 184 10.52 -19.23 -14.35
C PRO A 184 11.97 -18.77 -14.15
N ILE A 185 12.67 -18.59 -15.28
CA ILE A 185 14.06 -18.12 -15.32
C ILE A 185 14.05 -16.64 -15.77
N GLU A 186 15.01 -15.85 -15.27
CA GLU A 186 15.21 -14.47 -15.71
C GLU A 186 15.36 -14.40 -17.24
N GLY A 187 14.63 -13.47 -17.88
CA GLY A 187 14.60 -13.28 -19.33
C GLY A 187 13.72 -14.28 -20.08
N GLU A 188 13.22 -15.32 -19.45
CA GLU A 188 12.28 -16.27 -20.04
C GLU A 188 10.94 -15.57 -20.37
N ILE A 189 10.34 -15.93 -21.50
CA ILE A 189 9.01 -15.44 -21.84
C ILE A 189 7.96 -16.15 -20.98
N PHE A 190 7.50 -15.43 -19.96
CA PHE A 190 6.46 -15.90 -19.05
C PHE A 190 5.07 -15.62 -19.63
N ARG A 191 4.21 -16.65 -19.68
CA ARG A 191 2.89 -16.61 -20.29
C ARG A 191 1.81 -16.94 -19.29
N GLN A 192 0.69 -16.21 -19.34
CA GLN A 192 -0.47 -16.39 -18.48
C GLN A 192 -1.75 -16.52 -19.31
N PRO A 193 -1.96 -17.64 -20.02
CA PRO A 193 -3.05 -17.76 -21.00
C PRO A 193 -4.43 -17.60 -20.39
N ASN A 194 -4.66 -18.08 -19.16
CA ASN A 194 -5.92 -17.90 -18.46
C ASN A 194 -6.19 -16.44 -18.12
N LEU A 195 -5.17 -15.68 -17.67
CA LEU A 195 -5.30 -14.26 -17.42
C LEU A 195 -5.55 -13.49 -18.71
N ALA A 196 -4.81 -13.79 -19.78
CA ALA A 196 -5.03 -13.18 -21.10
C ALA A 196 -6.47 -13.37 -21.60
N ALA A 197 -7.02 -14.58 -21.43
CA ALA A 197 -8.42 -14.88 -21.77
C ALA A 197 -9.41 -14.07 -20.92
N THR A 198 -9.14 -13.94 -19.61
CA THR A 198 -9.97 -13.14 -18.70
C THR A 198 -9.96 -11.66 -19.08
N LEU A 199 -8.78 -11.08 -19.34
CA LEU A 199 -8.67 -9.67 -19.75
C LEU A 199 -9.37 -9.40 -21.08
N ARG A 200 -9.28 -10.33 -22.07
CA ARG A 200 -10.03 -10.23 -23.33
C ARG A 200 -11.54 -10.25 -23.12
N LYS A 201 -12.07 -11.10 -22.24
CA LYS A 201 -13.48 -11.11 -21.89
C LYS A 201 -13.97 -9.77 -21.35
N LEU A 202 -13.14 -9.06 -20.57
CA LEU A 202 -13.46 -7.70 -20.07
C LEU A 202 -13.54 -6.69 -21.22
N VAL A 203 -12.59 -6.75 -22.15
CA VAL A 203 -12.60 -5.91 -23.36
C VAL A 203 -13.80 -6.24 -24.22
N ASP A 204 -14.14 -7.53 -24.41
CA ASP A 204 -15.31 -7.95 -25.18
C ASP A 204 -16.60 -7.37 -24.60
N ALA A 205 -16.78 -7.37 -23.27
CA ALA A 205 -17.95 -6.79 -22.60
C ALA A 205 -18.08 -5.28 -22.89
N GLU A 206 -16.98 -4.52 -22.84
CA GLU A 206 -16.98 -3.11 -23.24
C GLU A 206 -17.38 -2.94 -24.71
N GLN A 207 -16.77 -3.71 -25.61
CA GLN A 207 -17.01 -3.60 -27.05
C GLN A 207 -18.45 -4.00 -27.44
N GLU A 208 -19.01 -5.00 -26.79
CA GLU A 208 -20.42 -5.42 -26.98
C GLU A 208 -21.38 -4.32 -26.51
N ALA A 209 -21.10 -3.69 -25.37
CA ALA A 209 -21.90 -2.59 -24.84
C ALA A 209 -21.84 -1.35 -25.76
N LEU A 210 -20.65 -1.01 -26.30
CA LEU A 210 -20.50 0.05 -27.29
C LEU A 210 -21.29 -0.24 -28.57
N LYS A 211 -21.25 -1.47 -29.10
CA LYS A 211 -22.05 -1.90 -30.26
C LYS A 211 -23.57 -1.83 -29.99
N ALA A 212 -23.97 -2.03 -28.73
CA ALA A 212 -25.34 -1.87 -28.29
C ALA A 212 -25.76 -0.40 -28.06
N GLY A 213 -24.90 0.58 -28.39
CA GLY A 213 -25.20 2.01 -28.31
C GLY A 213 -25.00 2.64 -26.92
N LYS A 214 -24.38 1.94 -25.98
CA LYS A 214 -24.04 2.51 -24.67
C LYS A 214 -22.90 3.51 -24.78
N ASN A 215 -22.92 4.53 -23.92
CA ASN A 215 -21.83 5.49 -23.85
C ASN A 215 -20.54 4.85 -23.26
N ARG A 216 -19.40 5.57 -23.31
CA ARG A 216 -18.10 5.09 -22.84
C ARG A 216 -18.14 4.59 -21.39
N LYS A 217 -18.72 5.38 -20.47
CA LYS A 217 -18.80 5.03 -19.05
C LYS A 217 -19.61 3.75 -18.82
N GLU A 218 -20.80 3.68 -19.41
CA GLU A 218 -21.66 2.51 -19.31
C GLU A 218 -21.00 1.25 -19.91
N SER A 219 -20.22 1.43 -20.97
CA SER A 219 -19.54 0.32 -21.63
C SER A 219 -18.37 -0.23 -20.78
N ILE A 220 -17.60 0.65 -20.12
CA ILE A 220 -16.58 0.22 -19.15
C ILE A 220 -17.24 -0.49 -17.97
N MET A 221 -18.38 0.00 -17.49
CA MET A 221 -19.10 -0.62 -16.38
C MET A 221 -19.73 -1.97 -16.77
N ALA A 222 -19.95 -2.26 -18.04
CA ALA A 222 -20.33 -3.62 -18.48
C ALA A 222 -19.20 -4.64 -18.23
N ALA A 223 -17.94 -4.23 -18.32
CA ALA A 223 -16.81 -5.07 -17.91
C ALA A 223 -16.77 -5.28 -16.38
N TYR A 224 -17.09 -4.23 -15.60
CA TYR A 224 -17.27 -4.36 -14.14
C TYR A 224 -18.33 -5.41 -13.80
N ASP A 225 -19.49 -5.35 -14.43
CA ASP A 225 -20.59 -6.30 -14.18
C ASP A 225 -20.19 -7.72 -14.59
N ARG A 226 -19.49 -7.90 -15.72
CA ARG A 226 -19.00 -9.21 -16.15
C ARG A 226 -18.02 -9.80 -15.15
N PHE A 227 -17.18 -8.96 -14.53
CA PHE A 227 -16.22 -9.41 -13.52
C PHE A 227 -16.92 -9.82 -12.21
N TYR A 228 -17.83 -8.99 -11.67
CA TYR A 228 -18.39 -9.19 -10.33
C TYR A 228 -19.69 -10.00 -10.29
N THR A 229 -20.40 -10.13 -11.41
CA THR A 229 -21.69 -10.84 -11.48
C THR A 229 -21.83 -11.76 -12.68
N GLY A 230 -20.88 -11.73 -13.62
CA GLY A 230 -20.91 -12.53 -14.85
C GLY A 230 -20.18 -13.87 -14.76
N ASP A 231 -19.76 -14.36 -15.93
CA ASP A 231 -19.06 -15.63 -16.08
C ASP A 231 -17.69 -15.66 -15.40
N ILE A 232 -17.02 -14.48 -15.30
CA ILE A 232 -15.74 -14.37 -14.60
C ILE A 232 -15.94 -14.57 -13.09
N ALA A 233 -16.98 -13.95 -12.49
CA ALA A 233 -17.31 -14.16 -11.08
C ALA A 233 -17.55 -15.63 -10.74
N LYS A 234 -18.32 -16.33 -11.57
CA LYS A 234 -18.64 -17.76 -11.40
C LYS A 234 -17.38 -18.62 -11.37
N GLU A 235 -16.49 -18.42 -12.34
CA GLU A 235 -15.23 -19.20 -12.40
C GLU A 235 -14.27 -18.81 -11.27
N PHE A 236 -14.20 -17.52 -10.91
CA PHE A 236 -13.42 -17.04 -9.79
C PHE A 236 -13.84 -17.69 -8.47
N VAL A 237 -15.15 -17.69 -8.19
CA VAL A 237 -15.71 -18.30 -6.97
C VAL A 237 -15.52 -19.82 -6.99
N ARG A 238 -15.86 -20.48 -8.10
CA ARG A 238 -15.67 -21.93 -8.24
C ARG A 238 -14.23 -22.34 -7.95
N GLY A 239 -13.27 -21.66 -8.60
CA GLY A 239 -11.85 -22.02 -8.46
C GLY A 239 -11.28 -21.66 -7.09
N SER A 240 -11.69 -20.54 -6.49
CA SER A 240 -11.24 -20.17 -5.16
C SER A 240 -11.80 -21.10 -4.07
N GLN A 241 -13.08 -21.52 -4.19
CA GLN A 241 -13.70 -22.48 -3.27
C GLN A 241 -13.13 -23.90 -3.42
N GLU A 242 -12.75 -24.32 -4.64
CA GLU A 242 -12.04 -25.58 -4.87
C GLU A 242 -10.74 -25.64 -4.06
N GLU A 243 -10.07 -24.49 -3.85
CA GLU A 243 -8.85 -24.37 -3.02
C GLU A 243 -9.16 -24.06 -1.53
N GLY A 244 -10.43 -23.91 -1.15
CA GLY A 244 -10.87 -23.73 0.23
C GLY A 244 -11.11 -22.25 0.67
N ALA A 245 -11.23 -21.31 -0.26
CA ALA A 245 -11.58 -19.92 0.07
C ALA A 245 -13.06 -19.77 0.45
N LEU A 246 -13.35 -18.69 1.21
CA LEU A 246 -14.70 -18.42 1.72
C LEU A 246 -15.53 -17.50 0.81
N ILE A 247 -14.95 -16.93 -0.23
CA ILE A 247 -15.62 -15.97 -1.12
C ILE A 247 -16.76 -16.64 -1.88
N THR A 248 -17.92 -15.97 -1.92
CA THR A 248 -19.12 -16.42 -2.64
C THR A 248 -19.48 -15.46 -3.79
N GLU A 249 -20.34 -15.89 -4.73
CA GLU A 249 -20.88 -15.01 -5.77
C GLU A 249 -21.67 -13.82 -5.17
N ALA A 250 -22.34 -14.04 -4.04
CA ALA A 250 -23.06 -12.99 -3.32
C ALA A 250 -22.11 -11.94 -2.73
N ASP A 251 -20.94 -12.35 -2.20
CA ASP A 251 -19.92 -11.42 -1.72
C ASP A 251 -19.39 -10.53 -2.85
N LEU A 252 -19.12 -11.11 -4.02
CA LEU A 252 -18.66 -10.37 -5.20
C LEU A 252 -19.75 -9.41 -5.71
N ALA A 253 -20.99 -9.85 -5.85
CA ALA A 253 -22.10 -9.04 -6.35
C ALA A 253 -22.43 -7.84 -5.44
N LYS A 254 -22.27 -8.02 -4.12
CA LYS A 254 -22.52 -6.99 -3.12
C LYS A 254 -21.39 -5.95 -3.03
N TRP A 255 -20.14 -6.34 -3.28
CA TRP A 255 -19.00 -5.46 -3.18
C TRP A 255 -19.01 -4.35 -4.23
N LYS A 256 -18.65 -3.13 -3.83
CA LYS A 256 -18.57 -1.95 -4.71
C LYS A 256 -17.36 -1.08 -4.33
N VAL A 257 -16.77 -0.46 -5.35
CA VAL A 257 -15.78 0.61 -5.16
C VAL A 257 -16.46 1.82 -4.53
N LYS A 258 -15.81 2.44 -3.54
CA LYS A 258 -16.27 3.69 -2.94
C LYS A 258 -15.41 4.85 -3.46
N ILE A 259 -16.06 5.94 -3.84
CA ILE A 259 -15.42 7.23 -4.09
C ILE A 259 -15.64 8.06 -2.83
N GLU A 260 -14.57 8.50 -2.19
CA GLU A 260 -14.64 9.13 -0.88
C GLU A 260 -13.88 10.46 -0.83
N GLU A 261 -14.23 11.31 0.13
CA GLU A 261 -13.45 12.51 0.45
C GLU A 261 -12.26 12.09 1.33
N PRO A 262 -11.02 12.42 0.94
CA PRO A 262 -9.84 12.05 1.70
C PRO A 262 -9.68 12.92 2.95
N GLU A 263 -8.98 12.40 3.97
CA GLU A 263 -8.52 13.17 5.11
C GLU A 263 -7.40 14.13 4.72
N ARG A 264 -7.33 15.28 5.40
CA ARG A 264 -6.26 16.25 5.18
C ARG A 264 -5.84 16.97 6.45
N VAL A 265 -4.58 17.39 6.46
CA VAL A 265 -4.05 18.35 7.43
C VAL A 265 -3.21 19.39 6.69
N ASN A 266 -3.13 20.60 7.26
CA ASN A 266 -2.17 21.60 6.79
C ASN A 266 -0.89 21.49 7.59
N TYR A 267 0.26 21.39 6.92
CA TYR A 267 1.60 21.44 7.51
C TYR A 267 2.38 22.60 6.91
N LYS A 268 2.56 23.67 7.68
CA LYS A 268 3.32 24.88 7.28
C LYS A 268 2.91 25.44 5.90
N GLY A 269 1.60 25.50 5.63
CA GLY A 269 1.04 26.04 4.38
C GLY A 269 0.92 25.04 3.24
N ILE A 270 1.14 23.77 3.48
CA ILE A 270 0.96 22.66 2.53
C ILE A 270 -0.17 21.77 3.03
N ASP A 271 -1.21 21.59 2.22
CA ASP A 271 -2.31 20.66 2.49
C ASP A 271 -1.90 19.26 2.06
N VAL A 272 -1.79 18.33 3.01
CA VAL A 272 -1.41 16.94 2.79
C VAL A 272 -2.64 16.06 2.91
N TYR A 273 -2.90 15.26 1.88
CA TYR A 273 -4.06 14.40 1.73
C TYR A 273 -3.69 12.93 1.85
N LYS A 274 -4.52 12.19 2.58
CA LYS A 274 -4.47 10.74 2.75
C LYS A 274 -5.87 10.15 2.62
N LEU A 275 -6.00 8.86 2.30
CA LEU A 275 -7.28 8.16 2.44
C LEU A 275 -7.70 8.08 3.90
N THR A 276 -8.95 7.68 4.15
CA THR A 276 -9.53 7.68 5.50
C THR A 276 -9.01 6.55 6.40
N PHE A 277 -9.57 6.36 7.58
CA PHE A 277 -9.04 5.52 8.66
C PHE A 277 -9.07 4.01 8.41
N TRP A 278 -9.67 3.53 7.33
CA TRP A 278 -9.47 2.16 6.87
C TRP A 278 -8.05 1.91 6.32
N THR A 279 -7.27 2.96 6.11
CA THR A 279 -5.83 2.91 5.83
C THR A 279 -5.02 3.41 7.02
N GLN A 280 -3.72 3.17 7.03
CA GLN A 280 -2.85 3.79 8.03
C GLN A 280 -2.46 5.24 7.70
N GLY A 281 -2.85 5.76 6.52
CA GLY A 281 -2.49 7.09 6.04
C GLY A 281 -2.67 8.24 7.04
N PRO A 282 -3.79 8.33 7.76
CA PRO A 282 -3.98 9.36 8.78
C PRO A 282 -2.92 9.37 9.89
N ALA A 283 -2.16 8.29 10.13
CA ALA A 283 -1.05 8.29 11.08
C ALA A 283 0.08 9.25 10.65
N MET A 284 0.36 9.35 9.34
CA MET A 284 1.28 10.37 8.84
C MET A 284 0.74 11.79 9.09
N LEU A 285 -0.57 12.00 8.90
CA LEU A 285 -1.21 13.29 9.15
C LEU A 285 -1.13 13.67 10.64
N GLN A 286 -1.37 12.71 11.55
CA GLN A 286 -1.20 12.92 13.00
C GLN A 286 0.26 13.25 13.34
N ALA A 287 1.22 12.50 12.80
CA ALA A 287 2.64 12.75 13.03
C ALA A 287 3.06 14.14 12.52
N LEU A 288 2.57 14.59 11.36
CA LEU A 288 2.80 15.95 10.86
C LEU A 288 2.23 17.00 11.81
N ASN A 289 1.00 16.82 12.31
CA ASN A 289 0.41 17.74 13.28
C ASN A 289 1.23 17.80 14.60
N ILE A 290 1.76 16.67 15.07
CA ILE A 290 2.61 16.62 16.27
C ILE A 290 3.93 17.34 16.01
N LEU A 291 4.54 17.12 14.84
CA LEU A 291 5.85 17.67 14.49
C LEU A 291 5.83 19.16 14.11
N GLU A 292 4.68 19.74 13.78
CA GLU A 292 4.58 21.12 13.28
C GLU A 292 5.15 22.16 14.26
N GLY A 293 5.05 21.90 15.57
CA GLY A 293 5.59 22.76 16.63
C GLY A 293 7.10 22.68 16.85
N PHE A 294 7.79 21.76 16.17
CA PHE A 294 9.24 21.56 16.33
C PHE A 294 10.02 22.22 15.21
N ASP A 295 11.16 22.83 15.54
CA ASP A 295 12.13 23.31 14.55
C ASP A 295 13.06 22.16 14.12
N LEU A 296 12.51 21.28 13.26
CA LEU A 296 13.22 20.09 12.79
C LEU A 296 14.50 20.45 12.03
N LYS A 297 14.48 21.56 11.30
CA LYS A 297 15.64 22.02 10.53
C LYS A 297 16.83 22.35 11.43
N SER A 298 16.60 23.03 12.56
CA SER A 298 17.66 23.37 13.52
C SER A 298 18.23 22.16 14.25
N MET A 299 17.45 21.07 14.37
CA MET A 299 17.95 19.82 14.95
C MET A 299 19.03 19.16 14.08
N GLY A 300 19.02 19.42 12.78
CA GLY A 300 19.93 18.83 11.79
C GLY A 300 19.44 17.48 11.26
N TYR A 301 19.57 17.28 9.96
CA TYR A 301 19.14 16.06 9.27
C TYR A 301 19.83 14.82 9.87
N ASN A 302 19.04 13.82 10.22
CA ASN A 302 19.48 12.55 10.83
C ASN A 302 20.39 12.70 12.07
N SER A 303 20.33 13.84 12.78
CA SER A 303 20.94 13.96 14.10
C SER A 303 20.20 13.09 15.14
N PRO A 304 20.82 12.73 16.28
CA PRO A 304 20.14 11.98 17.34
C PRO A 304 18.85 12.66 17.82
N LYS A 305 18.87 13.99 17.96
CA LYS A 305 17.72 14.78 18.37
C LYS A 305 16.58 14.72 17.35
N TYR A 306 16.89 14.87 16.06
CA TYR A 306 15.91 14.74 14.97
C TYR A 306 15.32 13.33 14.95
N ILE A 307 16.16 12.30 14.96
CA ILE A 307 15.75 10.89 14.94
C ILE A 307 14.82 10.58 16.12
N ASN A 308 15.22 10.96 17.34
CA ASN A 308 14.41 10.74 18.54
C ASN A 308 13.04 11.44 18.46
N THR A 309 13.00 12.69 17.99
CA THR A 309 11.76 13.46 17.85
C THR A 309 10.81 12.82 16.82
N VAL A 310 11.32 12.48 15.62
CA VAL A 310 10.52 11.86 14.55
C VAL A 310 10.06 10.46 14.95
N TYR A 311 10.94 9.65 15.56
CA TYR A 311 10.58 8.32 16.06
C TYR A 311 9.41 8.38 17.05
N GLN A 312 9.49 9.26 18.06
CA GLN A 312 8.45 9.37 19.07
C GLN A 312 7.13 9.93 18.49
N ALA A 313 7.20 10.91 17.59
CA ALA A 313 6.00 11.42 16.91
C ALA A 313 5.29 10.32 16.09
N MET A 314 6.05 9.50 15.35
CA MET A 314 5.52 8.34 14.66
C MET A 314 4.91 7.33 15.65
N SER A 315 5.65 7.00 16.72
CA SER A 315 5.18 6.03 17.73
C SER A 315 3.87 6.45 18.40
N LEU A 316 3.70 7.75 18.67
CA LEU A 316 2.45 8.31 19.21
C LEU A 316 1.29 8.16 18.22
N ALA A 317 1.51 8.48 16.94
CA ALA A 317 0.50 8.36 15.89
C ALA A 317 0.14 6.90 15.59
N PHE A 318 1.12 6.01 15.57
CA PHE A 318 0.89 4.58 15.35
C PHE A 318 0.24 3.88 16.55
N ALA A 319 0.47 4.33 17.77
CA ALA A 319 -0.28 3.85 18.92
C ALA A 319 -1.79 4.16 18.78
N ASP A 320 -2.13 5.36 18.34
CA ASP A 320 -3.51 5.74 18.04
C ASP A 320 -4.09 4.93 16.86
N ARG A 321 -3.29 4.68 15.79
CA ARG A 321 -3.66 3.82 14.68
C ARG A 321 -4.06 2.42 15.16
N ASP A 322 -3.26 1.82 16.01
CA ASP A 322 -3.48 0.45 16.48
C ASP A 322 -4.79 0.30 17.25
N PHE A 323 -5.24 1.36 17.90
CA PHE A 323 -6.48 1.34 18.68
C PHE A 323 -7.70 1.80 17.89
N TYR A 324 -7.60 2.90 17.10
CA TYR A 324 -8.77 3.61 16.57
C TYR A 324 -9.06 3.37 15.09
N TYR A 325 -8.16 2.78 14.29
CA TYR A 325 -8.35 2.69 12.85
C TYR A 325 -9.04 1.40 12.43
N GLY A 326 -10.01 1.52 11.52
CA GLY A 326 -10.81 0.42 10.99
C GLY A 326 -11.65 0.84 9.78
N ASP A 327 -12.76 0.15 9.52
CA ASP A 327 -13.70 0.47 8.44
C ASP A 327 -14.75 1.48 8.91
N PRO A 328 -14.77 2.73 8.37
CA PRO A 328 -15.74 3.75 8.78
C PRO A 328 -17.21 3.39 8.55
N ALA A 329 -17.48 2.34 7.76
CA ALA A 329 -18.84 1.85 7.55
C ALA A 329 -19.36 0.97 8.70
N PHE A 330 -18.48 0.57 9.65
CA PHE A 330 -18.82 -0.29 10.80
C PHE A 330 -18.73 0.50 12.11
N PRO A 331 -19.85 0.63 12.86
CA PRO A 331 -19.86 1.39 14.11
C PRO A 331 -19.07 0.68 15.23
N PRO A 332 -18.48 1.45 16.16
CA PRO A 332 -18.49 2.91 16.20
C PRO A 332 -17.54 3.52 15.16
N VAL A 333 -17.92 4.68 14.60
CA VAL A 333 -17.07 5.41 13.64
C VAL A 333 -15.84 5.95 14.36
N GLU A 334 -14.71 5.94 13.66
CA GLU A 334 -13.44 6.42 14.19
C GLU A 334 -13.52 7.91 14.60
N PRO A 335 -12.83 8.31 15.67
CA PRO A 335 -12.85 9.70 16.14
C PRO A 335 -11.93 10.59 15.29
N GLY A 336 -12.14 10.62 13.96
CA GLY A 336 -11.26 11.27 12.98
C GLY A 336 -11.02 12.75 13.24
N ALA A 337 -12.09 13.51 13.56
CA ALA A 337 -11.96 14.94 13.86
C ALA A 337 -11.10 15.19 15.11
N GLY A 338 -11.20 14.34 16.12
CA GLY A 338 -10.37 14.40 17.33
C GLY A 338 -8.92 14.03 17.04
N LEU A 339 -8.70 12.90 16.34
CA LEU A 339 -7.36 12.40 15.99
C LEU A 339 -6.55 13.41 15.15
N LEU A 340 -7.20 14.10 14.22
CA LEU A 340 -6.54 15.08 13.33
C LEU A 340 -6.59 16.53 13.87
N SER A 341 -7.14 16.77 15.07
CA SER A 341 -7.16 18.09 15.64
C SER A 341 -5.76 18.56 16.06
N LYS A 342 -5.49 19.85 15.85
CA LYS A 342 -4.21 20.46 16.28
C LYS A 342 -4.10 20.50 17.82
N ASP A 343 -5.22 20.58 18.54
CA ASP A 343 -5.23 20.57 19.99
C ASP A 343 -4.81 19.21 20.56
N TYR A 344 -5.36 18.13 20.02
CA TYR A 344 -4.92 16.78 20.37
C TYR A 344 -3.43 16.57 20.04
N ALA A 345 -3.00 17.00 18.87
CA ALA A 345 -1.59 16.91 18.48
C ALA A 345 -0.66 17.66 19.43
N ARG A 346 -1.06 18.85 19.94
CA ARG A 346 -0.29 19.58 20.96
C ARG A 346 -0.18 18.82 22.28
N GLU A 347 -1.25 18.16 22.71
CA GLU A 347 -1.17 17.31 23.91
C GLU A 347 -0.26 16.10 23.70
N ARG A 348 -0.34 15.45 22.55
CA ARG A 348 0.55 14.33 22.20
C ARG A 348 2.02 14.79 22.11
N ALA A 349 2.28 15.96 21.56
CA ALA A 349 3.63 16.53 21.42
C ALA A 349 4.34 16.71 22.79
N LYS A 350 3.59 17.02 23.87
CA LYS A 350 4.15 17.14 25.23
C LYS A 350 4.73 15.82 25.77
N MET A 351 4.34 14.69 25.19
CA MET A 351 4.83 13.36 25.57
C MET A 351 6.20 13.05 24.97
N ILE A 352 6.66 13.80 23.97
CA ILE A 352 7.98 13.60 23.35
C ILE A 352 9.06 13.97 24.34
N ASN A 353 9.87 12.99 24.74
CA ASN A 353 11.00 13.20 25.63
C ASN A 353 12.25 13.48 24.80
N PRO A 354 12.92 14.66 24.95
CA PRO A 354 14.08 15.01 24.15
C PRO A 354 15.33 14.16 24.42
N ASP A 355 15.40 13.52 25.59
CA ASP A 355 16.62 12.88 26.09
C ASP A 355 16.59 11.36 26.07
N LYS A 356 15.39 10.76 25.93
CA LYS A 356 15.24 9.29 25.93
C LYS A 356 14.01 8.81 25.19
N ASN A 357 14.09 7.58 24.69
CA ASN A 357 12.94 6.86 24.14
C ASN A 357 11.93 6.46 25.24
N ASP A 358 10.66 6.42 24.87
CA ASP A 358 9.59 5.81 25.68
C ASP A 358 9.04 4.55 24.97
N PRO A 359 9.45 3.34 25.38
CA PRO A 359 8.93 2.11 24.81
C PRO A 359 7.50 1.77 25.28
N ALA A 360 6.94 2.53 26.22
CA ALA A 360 5.61 2.30 26.80
C ALA A 360 4.54 3.24 26.22
N ILE A 361 4.80 3.90 25.09
CA ILE A 361 3.83 4.79 24.42
C ILE A 361 2.51 4.05 24.18
N LYS A 362 1.41 4.67 24.61
CA LYS A 362 0.03 4.16 24.48
C LYS A 362 -0.82 5.07 23.60
N PRO A 363 -1.96 4.56 23.07
CA PRO A 363 -2.98 5.40 22.46
C PRO A 363 -3.42 6.52 23.40
N GLY A 364 -3.72 7.68 22.85
CA GLY A 364 -4.36 8.76 23.59
C GLY A 364 -5.89 8.67 23.52
N ASP A 365 -6.60 9.64 24.10
CA ASP A 365 -8.05 9.76 23.97
C ASP A 365 -8.40 10.99 23.12
N PRO A 366 -8.75 10.83 21.83
CA PRO A 366 -9.09 11.93 20.94
C PRO A 366 -10.53 12.44 21.11
N TYR A 367 -11.41 11.67 21.75
CA TYR A 367 -12.84 11.98 21.85
C TYR A 367 -13.17 13.32 22.50
N PRO A 368 -12.50 13.76 23.58
CA PRO A 368 -12.73 15.09 24.15
C PRO A 368 -12.50 16.23 23.15
N PHE A 369 -11.58 16.04 22.19
CA PHE A 369 -11.22 17.05 21.18
C PHE A 369 -12.24 17.17 20.05
N GLN A 370 -13.20 16.24 19.98
CA GLN A 370 -14.38 16.32 19.11
C GLN A 370 -15.70 16.41 19.88
N LYS A 371 -15.63 16.67 21.20
CA LYS A 371 -16.79 16.81 22.11
C LYS A 371 -17.68 15.56 22.14
N ALA A 372 -17.07 14.37 22.12
CA ALA A 372 -17.76 13.10 22.15
C ALA A 372 -17.23 12.22 23.30
N THR A 373 -17.93 11.12 23.59
CA THR A 373 -17.54 10.13 24.61
C THR A 373 -16.91 8.92 23.94
N ASN A 374 -15.79 8.46 24.46
CA ASN A 374 -15.09 7.29 23.97
C ASN A 374 -15.87 6.01 24.33
N PRO A 375 -16.39 5.25 23.34
CA PRO A 375 -17.14 4.03 23.62
C PRO A 375 -16.28 2.89 24.16
N PHE A 376 -14.95 2.98 24.02
CA PHE A 376 -13.97 2.00 24.49
C PHE A 376 -13.06 2.56 25.60
N LYS A 377 -13.57 3.51 26.40
CA LYS A 377 -12.75 4.18 27.43
C LYS A 377 -12.11 3.21 28.41
N GLU A 378 -12.86 2.22 28.91
CA GLU A 378 -12.34 1.20 29.83
C GLU A 378 -11.24 0.34 29.20
N LEU A 379 -11.41 -0.02 27.92
CA LEU A 379 -10.39 -0.75 27.17
C LEU A 379 -9.14 0.10 26.95
N LEU A 380 -9.31 1.38 26.62
CA LEU A 380 -8.20 2.31 26.46
C LEU A 380 -7.39 2.46 27.76
N ASP A 381 -8.07 2.63 28.89
CA ASP A 381 -7.41 2.77 30.21
C ASP A 381 -6.64 1.51 30.60
N SER A 382 -7.14 0.35 30.21
CA SER A 382 -6.50 -0.95 30.45
C SER A 382 -5.52 -1.39 29.34
N TRP A 383 -5.35 -0.58 28.27
CA TRP A 383 -4.53 -0.94 27.12
C TRP A 383 -3.08 -1.21 27.50
N LYS A 384 -2.59 -2.38 27.11
CA LYS A 384 -1.22 -2.81 27.36
C LYS A 384 -0.41 -2.87 26.08
N VAL A 385 0.76 -2.27 26.09
CA VAL A 385 1.81 -2.52 25.10
C VAL A 385 2.47 -3.83 25.52
N VAL A 386 1.98 -4.96 25.01
CA VAL A 386 2.55 -6.28 25.31
C VAL A 386 3.39 -6.67 24.11
N PRO A 387 4.73 -6.88 24.26
CA PRO A 387 5.51 -7.53 23.23
C PRO A 387 4.89 -8.91 22.96
N ALA A 388 4.59 -9.22 21.72
CA ALA A 388 4.16 -10.58 21.39
C ALA A 388 5.34 -11.51 21.67
N GLU A 389 5.15 -12.49 22.57
CA GLU A 389 6.05 -13.62 22.64
C GLU A 389 5.96 -14.34 21.30
N ARG A 390 7.13 -14.59 20.69
CA ARG A 390 7.22 -15.36 19.44
C ARG A 390 6.47 -16.67 19.67
N GLN A 391 5.33 -16.85 19.01
CA GLN A 391 4.73 -18.18 18.94
C GLN A 391 5.67 -19.07 18.13
N THR A 392 6.48 -19.87 18.81
CA THR A 392 7.48 -20.77 18.24
C THR A 392 6.85 -21.98 17.51
N GLN A 393 5.52 -22.07 17.47
CA GLN A 393 4.81 -23.11 16.73
C GLN A 393 3.95 -22.48 15.64
N ALA A 394 4.34 -22.77 14.39
CA ALA A 394 3.46 -22.53 13.25
C ALA A 394 2.12 -23.27 13.45
N PRO A 395 0.97 -22.68 13.14
CA PRO A 395 -0.32 -23.36 13.21
C PRO A 395 -0.28 -24.66 12.40
N PRO A 396 -1.05 -25.71 12.79
CA PRO A 396 -1.13 -26.93 12.01
C PRO A 396 -1.55 -26.64 10.57
N GLY A 397 -0.74 -27.09 9.59
CA GLY A 397 -0.94 -26.81 8.17
C GLY A 397 -0.12 -25.66 7.61
N THR A 398 0.60 -24.89 8.43
CA THR A 398 1.66 -23.99 7.98
C THR A 398 2.97 -24.76 7.96
N MET A 399 3.63 -24.87 6.81
CA MET A 399 4.99 -25.39 6.78
C MET A 399 5.89 -24.43 7.59
N ALA A 400 6.61 -24.98 8.58
CA ALA A 400 7.63 -24.24 9.27
C ALA A 400 8.59 -23.64 8.23
N LEU A 401 8.77 -22.32 8.28
CA LEU A 401 9.84 -21.68 7.53
C LEU A 401 11.16 -22.33 7.96
N ASP A 402 12.03 -22.63 7.00
CA ASP A 402 13.37 -23.17 7.26
C ASP A 402 14.04 -22.35 8.39
N PRO A 403 14.35 -22.97 9.55
CA PRO A 403 14.95 -22.26 10.68
C PRO A 403 16.31 -21.62 10.36
N GLY A 404 16.93 -21.98 9.23
CA GLY A 404 18.19 -21.43 8.75
C GLY A 404 18.10 -20.10 8.01
N LEU A 405 16.89 -19.61 7.71
CA LEU A 405 16.69 -18.32 7.07
C LEU A 405 16.23 -17.29 8.10
N GLU A 406 17.15 -16.74 8.87
CA GLU A 406 16.95 -15.47 9.58
C GLU A 406 16.76 -14.34 8.57
N PHE A 407 15.51 -14.14 8.11
CA PHE A 407 15.17 -12.93 7.38
C PHE A 407 14.76 -11.85 8.38
N PRO A 408 15.39 -10.68 8.34
CA PRO A 408 14.90 -9.54 9.10
C PRO A 408 13.48 -9.22 8.60
N ASP A 409 12.51 -9.30 9.48
CA ASP A 409 11.12 -8.79 9.41
C ASP A 409 10.46 -8.64 8.02
N LYS A 410 10.38 -9.73 7.24
CA LYS A 410 9.73 -9.72 5.92
C LYS A 410 8.28 -9.20 5.93
N SER A 411 7.55 -9.42 7.02
CA SER A 411 6.18 -8.92 7.16
C SER A 411 6.11 -7.40 7.24
N PHE A 412 7.14 -6.75 7.80
CA PHE A 412 7.21 -5.29 7.92
C PHE A 412 7.31 -4.58 6.56
N TYR A 413 8.00 -5.20 5.59
CA TYR A 413 8.16 -4.71 4.21
C TYR A 413 7.29 -5.45 3.20
N GLY A 414 6.33 -6.26 3.66
CA GLY A 414 5.55 -7.14 2.80
C GLY A 414 4.62 -6.42 1.85
N GLY A 415 4.63 -6.84 0.59
CA GLY A 415 3.66 -6.48 -0.43
C GLY A 415 3.73 -5.04 -0.94
N THR A 416 2.80 -4.70 -1.86
CA THR A 416 2.58 -3.36 -2.42
C THR A 416 3.58 -2.98 -3.51
N THR A 417 3.10 -2.32 -4.56
CA THR A 417 3.88 -1.45 -5.43
C THR A 417 3.36 -0.01 -5.33
N SER A 418 3.97 0.91 -6.05
CA SER A 418 3.55 2.31 -6.08
C SER A 418 3.39 2.78 -7.52
N VAL A 419 2.40 3.63 -7.78
CA VAL A 419 2.12 4.21 -9.11
C VAL A 419 1.89 5.71 -8.95
N GLN A 420 2.64 6.50 -9.72
CA GLN A 420 2.47 7.93 -9.85
C GLN A 420 2.27 8.30 -11.30
N ALA A 421 1.26 9.09 -11.60
CA ALA A 421 1.05 9.66 -12.92
C ALA A 421 0.62 11.12 -12.81
N ALA A 422 1.15 11.97 -13.68
CA ALA A 422 0.73 13.36 -13.78
C ALA A 422 0.84 13.85 -15.21
N ASP A 423 -0.03 14.80 -15.59
CA ASP A 423 -0.04 15.39 -16.91
C ASP A 423 -0.13 16.92 -16.90
N SER A 424 0.10 17.54 -18.05
CA SER A 424 0.04 18.98 -18.24
C SER A 424 -1.39 19.57 -18.19
N GLU A 425 -2.43 18.73 -18.20
CA GLU A 425 -3.81 19.16 -17.98
C GLU A 425 -4.12 19.35 -16.48
N GLY A 426 -3.20 18.89 -15.60
CA GLY A 426 -3.29 19.02 -14.15
C GLY A 426 -3.91 17.81 -13.44
N TRP A 427 -4.16 16.71 -14.14
CA TRP A 427 -4.50 15.45 -13.51
C TRP A 427 -3.26 14.89 -12.80
N VAL A 428 -3.46 14.49 -11.55
CA VAL A 428 -2.41 13.85 -10.74
C VAL A 428 -3.00 12.64 -10.04
N VAL A 429 -2.31 11.52 -10.12
CA VAL A 429 -2.74 10.25 -9.51
C VAL A 429 -1.61 9.66 -8.69
N SER A 430 -1.90 9.32 -7.45
CA SER A 430 -1.02 8.56 -6.55
C SER A 430 -1.73 7.30 -6.11
N VAL A 431 -1.09 6.13 -6.27
CA VAL A 431 -1.70 4.82 -5.97
C VAL A 431 -0.72 3.93 -5.24
N THR A 432 -1.23 3.12 -4.29
CA THR A 432 -0.51 2.02 -3.66
C THR A 432 -1.28 0.71 -3.84
N PRO A 433 -1.32 0.13 -5.05
CA PRO A 433 -2.02 -1.12 -5.27
C PRO A 433 -1.28 -2.28 -4.63
N SER A 434 -1.99 -3.29 -4.15
CA SER A 434 -1.40 -4.39 -3.39
C SER A 434 -2.27 -5.65 -3.40
N GLY A 435 -1.86 -6.66 -2.64
CA GLY A 435 -2.63 -7.90 -2.45
C GLY A 435 -2.45 -8.92 -3.57
N GLY A 436 -2.57 -10.20 -3.23
CA GLY A 436 -2.30 -11.28 -4.17
C GLY A 436 -0.82 -11.37 -4.56
N TRP A 437 0.09 -11.03 -3.63
CA TRP A 437 1.54 -11.23 -3.82
C TRP A 437 1.93 -12.69 -3.70
N ILE A 438 3.09 -13.04 -4.25
CA ILE A 438 3.62 -14.41 -4.23
C ILE A 438 4.08 -14.80 -2.80
N PRO A 439 3.60 -15.96 -2.26
CA PRO A 439 2.76 -16.98 -2.90
C PRO A 439 1.26 -16.63 -2.83
N ALA A 440 0.54 -16.69 -3.94
CA ALA A 440 -0.89 -16.45 -4.01
C ALA A 440 -1.66 -17.68 -4.52
N VAL A 441 -2.87 -17.88 -4.02
CA VAL A 441 -3.82 -18.83 -4.59
C VAL A 441 -4.41 -18.23 -5.85
N VAL A 442 -4.32 -18.90 -6.98
CA VAL A 442 -4.96 -18.49 -8.24
C VAL A 442 -6.39 -19.04 -8.29
N ALA A 443 -7.36 -18.16 -8.54
CA ALA A 443 -8.78 -18.48 -8.56
C ALA A 443 -9.19 -19.20 -9.86
N GLY A 444 -9.08 -20.49 -9.90
CA GLY A 444 -9.48 -21.31 -11.04
C GLY A 444 -8.76 -20.94 -12.33
N ARG A 445 -9.49 -21.01 -13.44
CA ARG A 445 -8.97 -20.65 -14.78
C ARG A 445 -9.10 -19.17 -15.11
N THR A 446 -9.23 -18.31 -14.09
CA THR A 446 -9.21 -16.86 -14.31
C THR A 446 -7.79 -16.29 -14.46
N GLY A 447 -6.77 -16.98 -13.94
CA GLY A 447 -5.41 -16.46 -13.84
C GLY A 447 -5.24 -15.37 -12.75
N ILE A 448 -6.24 -15.14 -11.93
CA ILE A 448 -6.30 -14.08 -10.92
C ILE A 448 -5.85 -14.63 -9.57
N GLY A 449 -4.78 -14.09 -8.98
CA GLY A 449 -4.35 -14.43 -7.63
C GLY A 449 -5.23 -13.78 -6.57
N LEU A 450 -5.60 -14.53 -5.53
CA LEU A 450 -6.38 -14.02 -4.40
C LEU A 450 -5.58 -13.03 -3.54
N SER A 451 -6.25 -12.04 -3.00
CA SER A 451 -5.71 -11.16 -1.97
C SER A 451 -5.40 -11.92 -0.68
N GLN A 452 -4.38 -11.51 0.07
CA GLN A 452 -4.08 -12.06 1.41
C GLN A 452 -4.44 -11.08 2.52
N ARG A 453 -5.40 -10.19 2.30
CA ARG A 453 -5.62 -9.03 3.15
C ARG A 453 -6.39 -9.31 4.45
N ALA A 454 -7.05 -10.48 4.59
CA ALA A 454 -7.73 -10.84 5.83
C ALA A 454 -6.77 -10.93 7.03
N GLN A 455 -5.48 -11.21 6.81
CA GLN A 455 -4.46 -11.19 7.87
C GLN A 455 -4.28 -9.84 8.56
N SER A 456 -4.78 -8.75 7.96
CA SER A 456 -4.71 -7.41 8.57
C SER A 456 -5.81 -7.15 9.60
N PHE A 457 -6.80 -8.03 9.74
CA PHE A 457 -7.78 -7.98 10.81
C PHE A 457 -7.21 -8.51 12.12
N VAL A 458 -7.79 -8.05 13.24
CA VAL A 458 -7.62 -8.69 14.55
C VAL A 458 -8.83 -9.55 14.88
N MET A 459 -8.67 -10.53 15.78
CA MET A 459 -9.74 -11.46 16.16
C MET A 459 -10.45 -11.05 17.45
N ASN A 460 -9.89 -10.09 18.20
CA ASN A 460 -10.42 -9.65 19.49
C ASN A 460 -10.32 -8.13 19.62
N ALA A 461 -11.29 -7.52 20.29
CA ALA A 461 -11.29 -6.07 20.56
C ALA A 461 -10.07 -5.62 21.40
N ALA A 462 -9.52 -6.50 22.24
CA ALA A 462 -8.30 -6.21 23.02
C ALA A 462 -7.05 -5.98 22.13
N ASP A 463 -7.08 -6.41 20.87
CA ASP A 463 -5.99 -6.23 19.92
C ASP A 463 -6.18 -5.00 19.01
N GLY A 464 -7.40 -4.45 18.94
CA GLY A 464 -7.76 -3.28 18.14
C GLY A 464 -9.28 -3.24 17.92
N PRO A 465 -10.04 -2.49 18.74
CA PRO A 465 -11.50 -2.61 18.79
C PRO A 465 -12.21 -2.21 17.48
N TYR A 466 -11.59 -1.37 16.67
CA TYR A 466 -12.15 -0.93 15.39
C TYR A 466 -11.84 -1.89 14.23
N ASN A 467 -10.84 -2.78 14.37
CA ASN A 467 -10.35 -3.64 13.30
C ASN A 467 -10.67 -5.14 13.51
N VAL A 468 -11.63 -5.46 14.36
CA VAL A 468 -12.08 -6.86 14.54
C VAL A 468 -12.76 -7.34 13.26
N ILE A 469 -12.44 -8.58 12.84
CA ILE A 469 -13.00 -9.17 11.63
C ILE A 469 -14.51 -9.37 11.74
N GLU A 470 -15.22 -8.90 10.73
CA GLU A 470 -16.67 -9.07 10.58
C GLU A 470 -17.01 -9.24 9.08
N PRO A 471 -18.00 -10.08 8.71
CA PRO A 471 -18.45 -10.23 7.33
C PRO A 471 -18.82 -8.90 6.68
N GLY A 472 -18.28 -8.64 5.49
CA GLY A 472 -18.51 -7.41 4.74
C GLY A 472 -17.68 -6.21 5.19
N LYS A 473 -16.87 -6.32 6.23
CA LYS A 473 -15.97 -5.28 6.73
C LYS A 473 -14.67 -5.25 5.95
N GLN A 474 -14.13 -4.06 5.75
CA GLN A 474 -12.77 -3.85 5.23
C GLN A 474 -11.74 -3.97 6.36
N PRO A 475 -10.61 -4.67 6.15
CA PRO A 475 -9.52 -4.64 7.12
C PRO A 475 -8.83 -3.27 7.13
N ARG A 476 -8.27 -2.86 8.25
CA ARG A 476 -7.33 -1.75 8.27
C ARG A 476 -6.06 -2.15 7.51
N VAL A 477 -5.70 -1.37 6.49
CA VAL A 477 -4.57 -1.68 5.61
C VAL A 477 -3.43 -0.67 5.73
N THR A 478 -2.25 -1.09 5.32
CA THR A 478 -1.04 -0.25 5.34
C THR A 478 -0.90 0.65 4.11
N LEU A 479 -1.84 0.58 3.17
CA LEU A 479 -1.78 1.18 1.84
C LEU A 479 -2.13 2.67 1.89
N THR A 480 -1.25 3.52 1.39
CA THR A 480 -1.30 4.93 1.74
C THR A 480 -0.71 5.86 0.67
N PRO A 481 -1.40 6.02 -0.48
CA PRO A 481 -1.02 7.05 -1.44
C PRO A 481 -1.10 8.44 -0.79
N THR A 482 -0.30 9.37 -1.29
CA THR A 482 -0.24 10.73 -0.75
C THR A 482 -0.30 11.75 -1.88
N LEU A 483 -1.12 12.78 -1.71
CA LEU A 483 -1.07 14.01 -2.49
C LEU A 483 -0.88 15.20 -1.56
N ALA A 484 -0.08 16.16 -1.98
CA ALA A 484 0.05 17.44 -1.30
C ALA A 484 -0.23 18.59 -2.25
N LEU A 485 -1.02 19.56 -1.79
CA LEU A 485 -1.30 20.79 -2.50
C LEU A 485 -0.66 21.96 -1.77
N LYS A 486 -0.16 22.93 -2.52
CA LYS A 486 0.29 24.22 -2.01
C LYS A 486 -0.44 25.31 -2.76
N ASP A 487 -1.06 26.23 -2.02
CA ASP A 487 -1.90 27.30 -2.60
C ASP A 487 -2.97 26.74 -3.57
N GLY A 488 -3.57 25.58 -3.21
CA GLY A 488 -4.59 24.89 -4.00
C GLY A 488 -4.09 24.20 -5.28
N LYS A 489 -2.78 24.15 -5.52
CA LYS A 489 -2.16 23.52 -6.71
C LYS A 489 -1.37 22.28 -6.33
N PRO A 490 -1.30 21.27 -7.19
CA PRO A 490 -0.42 20.10 -6.98
C PRO A 490 1.01 20.53 -6.62
N TYR A 491 1.52 19.96 -5.54
CA TYR A 491 2.88 20.21 -5.04
C TYR A 491 3.72 18.94 -5.03
N LEU A 492 3.17 17.85 -4.45
CA LEU A 492 3.81 16.53 -4.40
C LEU A 492 2.76 15.43 -4.57
N ALA A 493 3.08 14.41 -5.36
CA ALA A 493 2.42 13.12 -5.38
C ALA A 493 3.45 12.06 -5.04
N PHE A 494 3.19 11.20 -4.06
CA PHE A 494 4.19 10.22 -3.62
C PHE A 494 3.55 9.03 -2.91
N SER A 495 4.16 7.88 -3.10
CA SER A 495 3.81 6.66 -2.40
C SER A 495 5.00 5.71 -2.32
N VAL A 496 4.86 4.63 -1.55
CA VAL A 496 5.94 3.70 -1.29
C VAL A 496 5.41 2.29 -1.08
N GLN A 497 6.17 1.30 -1.48
CA GLN A 497 6.01 -0.09 -1.09
C GLN A 497 6.48 -0.31 0.36
N GLY A 498 5.93 -1.28 1.09
CA GLY A 498 6.55 -1.76 2.31
C GLY A 498 5.69 -1.76 3.58
N GLY A 499 4.50 -2.35 3.57
CA GLY A 499 3.74 -2.66 4.79
C GLY A 499 3.67 -1.51 5.81
N ASP A 500 3.96 -1.80 7.06
CA ASP A 500 3.93 -0.81 8.17
C ASP A 500 5.01 0.27 8.08
N SER A 501 6.03 0.10 7.23
CA SER A 501 7.05 1.14 6.99
C SER A 501 6.56 2.28 6.10
N GLN A 502 5.43 2.13 5.38
CA GLN A 502 4.99 3.07 4.36
C GLN A 502 4.88 4.50 4.87
N ASP A 503 4.00 4.78 5.84
CA ASP A 503 3.82 6.15 6.34
C ASP A 503 5.04 6.69 7.10
N GLN A 504 5.88 5.83 7.63
CA GLN A 504 7.16 6.22 8.23
C GLN A 504 8.13 6.76 7.17
N ASN A 505 8.25 6.06 6.04
CA ASN A 505 9.09 6.48 4.92
C ASN A 505 8.52 7.72 4.21
N LEU A 506 7.19 7.78 4.01
CA LEU A 506 6.52 8.92 3.37
C LEU A 506 6.59 10.18 4.23
N LEU A 507 6.45 10.06 5.55
CA LEU A 507 6.67 11.18 6.46
C LEU A 507 8.07 11.76 6.30
N GLN A 508 9.10 10.93 6.35
CA GLN A 508 10.48 11.36 6.25
C GLN A 508 10.83 11.89 4.85
N PHE A 509 10.31 11.27 3.78
CA PHE A 509 10.42 11.81 2.42
C PHE A 509 9.83 13.24 2.33
N PHE A 510 8.64 13.45 2.89
CA PHE A 510 8.00 14.76 2.92
C PHE A 510 8.84 15.78 3.71
N LEU A 511 9.31 15.42 4.89
CA LEU A 511 10.18 16.28 5.71
C LEU A 511 11.52 16.57 5.02
N ASN A 512 12.12 15.58 4.35
CA ASN A 512 13.35 15.76 3.58
C ASN A 512 13.18 16.81 2.48
N THR A 513 12.02 16.83 1.83
CA THR A 513 11.70 17.80 0.79
C THR A 513 11.39 19.18 1.38
N VAL A 514 10.51 19.23 2.39
CA VAL A 514 9.95 20.50 2.91
C VAL A 514 10.88 21.19 3.91
N GLU A 515 11.49 20.45 4.83
CA GLU A 515 12.34 21.02 5.88
C GLU A 515 13.81 21.13 5.44
N PHE A 516 14.31 20.14 4.69
CA PHE A 516 15.72 20.09 4.32
C PHE A 516 16.00 20.48 2.87
N GLY A 517 14.97 20.73 2.05
CA GLY A 517 15.11 21.24 0.69
C GLY A 517 15.72 20.25 -0.29
N MET A 518 15.62 18.94 -0.03
CA MET A 518 16.04 17.91 -0.97
C MET A 518 15.11 17.89 -2.18
N ASN A 519 15.68 17.70 -3.38
CA ASN A 519 14.85 17.44 -4.55
C ASN A 519 14.20 16.05 -4.47
N VAL A 520 13.24 15.78 -5.36
CA VAL A 520 12.42 14.58 -5.32
C VAL A 520 13.25 13.28 -5.38
N GLN A 521 14.33 13.24 -6.14
CA GLN A 521 15.20 12.06 -6.26
C GLN A 521 16.12 11.90 -5.04
N GLN A 522 16.69 13.00 -4.56
CA GLN A 522 17.47 13.00 -3.32
C GLN A 522 16.65 12.52 -2.14
N ALA A 523 15.41 13.00 -2.00
CA ALA A 523 14.52 12.61 -0.93
C ALA A 523 14.07 11.13 -1.03
N SER A 524 13.90 10.59 -2.26
CA SER A 524 13.54 9.18 -2.48
C SER A 524 14.68 8.21 -2.14
N GLU A 525 15.94 8.65 -2.23
CA GLU A 525 17.13 7.82 -1.93
C GLU A 525 17.72 8.09 -0.55
N ALA A 526 17.25 9.14 0.14
CA ALA A 526 17.79 9.53 1.44
C ALA A 526 17.53 8.45 2.51
N PRO A 527 18.52 8.10 3.35
CA PRO A 527 18.32 7.17 4.44
C PRO A 527 17.23 7.64 5.40
N ASN A 528 16.26 6.78 5.65
CA ASN A 528 15.20 6.97 6.64
C ASN A 528 15.45 6.08 7.86
N ILE A 529 14.71 6.33 8.93
CA ILE A 529 14.60 5.42 10.06
C ILE A 529 13.30 4.65 9.98
N ASN A 530 13.25 3.44 10.53
CA ASN A 530 12.02 2.71 10.70
C ASN A 530 11.86 2.25 12.16
N SER A 531 10.69 2.53 12.74
CA SER A 531 10.28 2.13 14.07
C SER A 531 9.54 0.80 14.02
N PHE A 532 9.72 -0.04 15.02
CA PHE A 532 8.94 -1.27 15.23
C PHE A 532 8.05 -1.16 16.48
N GLN A 533 7.81 0.06 16.94
CA GLN A 533 6.99 0.36 18.11
C GLN A 533 5.50 0.49 17.77
N MET A 534 5.01 -0.31 16.86
CA MET A 534 3.59 -0.44 16.55
C MET A 534 3.26 -1.92 16.42
N ARG A 535 1.99 -2.26 16.51
CA ARG A 535 1.54 -3.61 16.14
C ARG A 535 1.71 -3.81 14.65
N SER A 536 2.38 -4.88 14.25
CA SER A 536 2.43 -5.28 12.85
C SER A 536 1.01 -5.45 12.30
N SER A 537 0.79 -4.99 11.07
CA SER A 537 -0.49 -5.19 10.38
C SER A 537 -0.65 -6.60 9.80
N PHE A 538 0.33 -7.48 10.02
CA PHE A 538 0.43 -8.80 9.41
C PHE A 538 0.75 -9.87 10.43
N GLY A 539 0.36 -11.11 10.11
CA GLY A 539 0.71 -12.29 10.89
C GLY A 539 0.22 -12.24 12.33
N ALA A 540 1.11 -12.44 13.29
CA ALA A 540 0.81 -12.45 14.71
C ALA A 540 0.70 -11.04 15.35
N HIS A 541 0.71 -9.97 14.55
CA HIS A 541 0.64 -8.57 15.02
C HIS A 541 1.70 -8.23 16.08
N GLU A 542 2.93 -8.70 15.87
CA GLU A 542 4.06 -8.48 16.78
C GLU A 542 4.37 -6.99 16.97
N ILE A 543 4.88 -6.66 18.15
CA ILE A 543 5.41 -5.33 18.49
C ILE A 543 6.82 -5.47 19.07
N ARG A 544 7.73 -4.56 18.74
CA ARG A 544 9.11 -4.52 19.25
C ARG A 544 9.45 -3.12 19.75
N PRO A 545 9.01 -2.77 20.97
CA PRO A 545 9.18 -1.43 21.52
C PRO A 545 10.65 -1.02 21.62
N GLY A 546 10.93 0.22 21.23
CA GLY A 546 12.27 0.79 21.30
C GLY A 546 13.24 0.32 20.21
N ARG A 547 12.86 -0.62 19.33
CA ARG A 547 13.69 -1.04 18.19
C ARG A 547 13.59 -0.02 17.07
N ILE A 548 14.74 0.32 16.51
CA ILE A 548 14.89 1.22 15.37
C ILE A 548 15.81 0.62 14.32
N LEU A 549 15.42 0.68 13.06
CA LEU A 549 16.26 0.35 11.92
C LEU A 549 16.91 1.61 11.38
N LEU A 550 18.21 1.57 11.19
CA LEU A 550 19.07 2.63 10.68
C LEU A 550 19.85 2.14 9.46
N ALA A 551 20.25 3.08 8.60
CA ALA A 551 21.19 2.76 7.54
C ALA A 551 22.58 2.40 8.10
N ASN A 552 23.27 1.44 7.46
CA ASN A 552 24.66 1.08 7.79
C ASN A 552 25.61 2.29 7.73
N SER A 553 25.28 3.30 6.94
CA SER A 553 26.04 4.56 6.85
C SER A 553 25.84 5.53 8.02
N THR A 554 24.97 5.22 8.99
CA THR A 554 24.72 6.07 10.16
C THR A 554 26.01 6.26 10.97
N PRO A 555 26.47 7.51 11.25
CA PRO A 555 27.71 7.76 11.96
C PRO A 555 27.74 7.16 13.37
N GLN A 556 28.92 6.71 13.83
CA GLN A 556 29.06 6.02 15.12
C GLN A 556 28.61 6.89 16.32
N ASN A 557 28.93 8.18 16.31
CA ASN A 557 28.49 9.10 17.37
C ASN A 557 26.94 9.22 17.45
N VAL A 558 26.24 9.11 16.33
CA VAL A 558 24.76 9.09 16.30
C VAL A 558 24.25 7.78 16.89
N ARG A 559 24.87 6.64 16.53
CA ARG A 559 24.52 5.31 17.09
C ARG A 559 24.69 5.29 18.61
N ASP A 560 25.84 5.76 19.10
CA ASP A 560 26.18 5.78 20.53
C ASP A 560 25.19 6.62 21.33
N GLU A 561 24.76 7.76 20.78
CA GLU A 561 23.79 8.64 21.45
C GLU A 561 22.39 8.02 21.47
N LEU A 562 21.95 7.39 20.38
CA LEU A 562 20.67 6.68 20.35
C LEU A 562 20.65 5.48 21.31
N ILE A 563 21.77 4.76 21.47
CA ILE A 563 21.88 3.69 22.48
C ILE A 563 21.71 4.26 23.90
N LYS A 564 22.35 5.41 24.21
CA LYS A 564 22.18 6.10 25.51
C LYS A 564 20.74 6.55 25.73
N MET A 565 20.04 6.96 24.68
CA MET A 565 18.62 7.28 24.73
C MET A 565 17.70 6.06 24.93
N GLY A 566 18.25 4.84 24.94
CA GLY A 566 17.51 3.60 25.21
C GLY A 566 16.95 2.90 23.97
N TYR A 567 17.48 3.17 22.77
CA TYR A 567 17.09 2.47 21.54
C TYR A 567 17.85 1.16 21.36
N THR A 568 17.15 0.16 20.81
CA THR A 568 17.75 -1.07 20.28
C THR A 568 17.95 -0.90 18.77
N LEU A 569 19.20 -0.83 18.34
CA LEU A 569 19.55 -0.51 16.95
C LEU A 569 19.66 -1.77 16.09
N THR A 570 19.11 -1.70 14.88
CA THR A 570 19.35 -2.65 13.79
C THR A 570 19.76 -1.88 12.54
N PHE A 571 20.42 -2.55 11.59
CA PHE A 571 21.06 -1.88 10.46
C PHE A 571 20.81 -2.61 9.14
N GLU A 572 20.61 -1.83 8.07
CA GLU A 572 20.56 -2.29 6.69
C GLU A 572 21.25 -1.28 5.76
N ASP A 573 21.60 -1.71 4.56
CA ASP A 573 22.24 -0.83 3.58
C ASP A 573 21.28 0.22 3.01
N ARG A 574 19.98 -0.11 2.91
CA ARG A 574 18.93 0.74 2.37
C ARG A 574 17.74 0.77 3.32
N THR A 575 17.32 1.96 3.71
CA THR A 575 16.22 2.17 4.67
C THR A 575 15.15 3.14 4.19
N SER A 576 15.31 3.70 2.97
CA SER A 576 14.35 4.68 2.41
C SER A 576 13.01 4.06 1.95
N GLY A 577 12.97 2.75 1.72
CA GLY A 577 11.88 2.10 0.99
C GLY A 577 11.89 2.46 -0.51
N PRO A 578 11.13 1.73 -1.35
CA PRO A 578 10.99 1.99 -2.79
C PRO A 578 9.98 3.12 -3.06
N ILE A 579 10.38 4.36 -2.78
CA ILE A 579 9.53 5.55 -2.94
C ILE A 579 9.48 5.95 -4.41
N THR A 580 8.28 6.17 -4.94
CA THR A 580 8.03 6.86 -6.20
C THR A 580 7.32 8.19 -5.96
N ALA A 581 7.73 9.23 -6.67
CA ALA A 581 7.19 10.56 -6.43
C ALA A 581 7.21 11.47 -7.67
N ILE A 582 6.33 12.48 -7.68
CA ILE A 582 6.33 13.58 -8.63
C ILE A 582 6.25 14.89 -7.86
N TRP A 583 7.22 15.78 -8.06
CA TRP A 583 7.19 17.15 -7.56
C TRP A 583 6.83 18.11 -8.69
N PHE A 584 6.05 19.16 -8.38
CA PHE A 584 5.56 20.14 -9.35
C PHE A 584 6.29 21.47 -9.21
N ASP A 585 7.11 21.81 -10.20
CA ASP A 585 7.75 23.12 -10.29
C ASP A 585 6.77 24.13 -10.92
N GLN A 586 6.03 24.83 -10.06
CA GLN A 586 5.05 25.82 -10.48
C GLN A 586 5.69 27.02 -11.20
N LYS A 587 6.95 27.33 -10.89
CA LYS A 587 7.70 28.45 -11.48
C LYS A 587 8.01 28.18 -12.96
N HIS A 588 8.47 26.98 -13.26
CA HIS A 588 8.89 26.61 -14.63
C HIS A 588 7.82 25.79 -15.37
N ARG A 589 6.71 25.45 -14.69
CA ARG A 589 5.63 24.61 -15.23
C ARG A 589 6.14 23.25 -15.72
N THR A 590 6.97 22.61 -14.90
CA THR A 590 7.53 21.29 -15.15
C THR A 590 7.21 20.36 -13.99
N MET A 591 7.26 19.05 -14.28
CA MET A 591 7.07 17.99 -13.33
C MET A 591 8.40 17.22 -13.17
N TRP A 592 8.78 16.94 -11.93
CA TRP A 592 10.03 16.25 -11.62
C TRP A 592 9.71 14.90 -11.00
N GLY A 593 9.98 13.82 -11.72
CA GLY A 593 9.79 12.47 -11.22
C GLY A 593 11.01 11.97 -10.44
N GLY A 594 10.74 11.24 -9.36
CA GLY A 594 11.72 10.49 -8.60
C GLY A 594 11.33 9.03 -8.52
N ALA A 595 12.28 8.13 -8.82
CA ALA A 595 12.15 6.70 -8.67
C ALA A 595 13.30 6.19 -7.79
N SER A 596 12.98 5.61 -6.65
CA SER A 596 13.97 5.11 -5.69
C SER A 596 15.02 4.21 -6.37
N ASN A 597 16.21 4.13 -5.78
CA ASN A 597 17.23 3.14 -6.14
C ASN A 597 16.99 1.77 -5.45
N TYR A 598 15.84 1.61 -4.78
CA TYR A 598 15.44 0.37 -4.14
C TYR A 598 14.64 -0.48 -5.14
N GLY A 599 15.04 -1.73 -5.34
CA GLY A 599 14.37 -2.61 -6.30
C GLY A 599 14.44 -2.11 -7.76
N ASP A 600 13.36 -2.36 -8.48
CA ASP A 600 13.24 -2.07 -9.93
C ASP A 600 12.47 -0.78 -10.24
N ASP A 601 12.22 0.07 -9.22
CA ASP A 601 11.48 1.32 -9.41
C ASP A 601 12.00 2.12 -10.60
N TYR A 602 11.09 2.53 -11.47
CA TYR A 602 11.45 3.23 -12.71
C TYR A 602 10.40 4.26 -13.11
N GLY A 603 10.83 5.20 -13.92
CA GLY A 603 9.93 6.22 -14.45
C GLY A 603 10.34 6.74 -15.81
N ILE A 604 9.37 7.31 -16.49
CA ILE A 604 9.51 7.95 -17.81
C ILE A 604 8.81 9.31 -17.74
N ALA A 605 9.43 10.32 -18.31
CA ALA A 605 8.92 11.67 -18.38
C ALA A 605 9.09 12.24 -19.78
N TRP A 606 8.17 13.13 -20.20
CA TRP A 606 8.18 13.79 -21.50
C TRP A 606 7.73 15.25 -21.44
#